data_584f12d56a8720da7bd26e6310fc0b83
#
_entry.id   584f12d56a8720da7bd26e6310fc0b83
#
_cell.length_a   1.000
_cell.length_b   1.000
_cell.length_c   1.000
_cell.angle_alpha   90.00
_cell.angle_beta   90.00
_cell.angle_gamma   90.00
#
_symmetry.space_group_name_H-M   'P 1'
#
loop_
_entity.id
_entity.type
_entity.pdbx_description
1 polymer ?
#
loop_
_entity_poly.entity_id
_entity_poly.type
_entity_poly.pdbx_seq_one_letter_code
_entity_poly.pdbx_strand_id
1 'polypeptide(L)'
;MKVCKFGGTSVGTVERMKHVAELISESTPKIVVLSATAGTTNHLEEIAASLFNRDIEQAHEKITRLEFQFIDFANELLTDESTKREAIDYILDRFQRLLDNLSMIEYTSV
;
A
#
# COMPACT_ATOMS: atom_id res chain seq x y z
N MET A 1 -6.58 -14.29 -24.96
CA MET A 1 -6.27 -13.32 -23.91
C MET A 1 -5.43 -13.98 -22.84
N LYS A 2 -4.37 -13.30 -22.44
CA LYS A 2 -3.44 -13.80 -21.43
C LYS A 2 -3.82 -13.28 -20.04
N VAL A 3 -3.72 -14.11 -19.01
CA VAL A 3 -3.89 -13.69 -17.62
C VAL A 3 -2.54 -13.82 -16.93
N CYS A 4 -2.05 -12.71 -16.37
CA CYS A 4 -0.77 -12.65 -15.67
C CYS A 4 -1.02 -12.35 -14.20
N LYS A 5 -0.57 -13.23 -13.32
CA LYS A 5 -0.71 -13.05 -11.87
C LYS A 5 0.67 -12.91 -11.24
N PHE A 6 0.83 -11.87 -10.43
CA PHE A 6 2.08 -11.60 -9.72
C PHE A 6 1.82 -11.57 -8.21
N GLY A 7 2.53 -12.40 -7.47
CA GLY A 7 2.43 -12.45 -6.02
C GLY A 7 3.19 -11.32 -5.33
N GLY A 8 3.08 -11.25 -4.01
CA GLY A 8 3.69 -10.18 -3.20
C GLY A 8 5.20 -10.08 -3.34
N THR A 9 5.90 -11.20 -3.52
CA THR A 9 7.35 -11.19 -3.74
C THR A 9 7.73 -10.57 -5.08
N SER A 10 6.91 -10.77 -6.12
CA SER A 10 7.17 -10.21 -7.45
C SER A 10 7.00 -8.69 -7.49
N VAL A 11 6.21 -8.12 -6.60
CA VAL A 11 5.97 -6.68 -6.51
C VAL A 11 6.49 -6.10 -5.19
N GLY A 12 7.34 -6.85 -4.47
CA GLY A 12 7.77 -6.49 -3.13
C GLY A 12 8.83 -5.40 -3.05
N THR A 13 9.51 -5.11 -4.15
CA THR A 13 10.52 -4.05 -4.20
C THR A 13 10.30 -3.20 -5.43
N VAL A 14 10.87 -2.00 -5.43
CA VAL A 14 10.83 -1.09 -6.58
C VAL A 14 11.40 -1.76 -7.82
N GLU A 15 12.55 -2.42 -7.69
CA GLU A 15 13.20 -3.12 -8.81
C GLU A 15 12.34 -4.23 -9.39
N ARG A 16 11.73 -5.04 -8.53
CA ARG A 16 10.85 -6.13 -8.95
C ARG A 16 9.58 -5.61 -9.61
N MET A 17 9.03 -4.54 -9.09
CA MET A 17 7.84 -3.92 -9.69
C MET A 17 8.16 -3.33 -11.06
N LYS A 18 9.32 -2.72 -11.25
CA LYS A 18 9.79 -2.26 -12.57
C LYS A 18 9.93 -3.43 -13.53
N HIS A 19 10.44 -4.57 -13.06
CA HIS A 19 10.55 -5.77 -13.88
C HIS A 19 9.19 -6.29 -14.32
N VAL A 20 8.21 -6.31 -13.41
CA VAL A 20 6.82 -6.66 -13.75
C VAL A 20 6.27 -5.73 -14.83
N ALA A 21 6.50 -4.42 -14.69
CA ALA A 21 6.06 -3.43 -15.68
C ALA A 21 6.64 -3.75 -17.07
N GLU A 22 7.91 -4.14 -17.14
CA GLU A 22 8.54 -4.56 -18.40
C GLU A 22 7.86 -5.80 -18.98
N LEU A 23 7.58 -6.80 -18.14
CA LEU A 23 6.95 -8.05 -18.57
C LEU A 23 5.55 -7.85 -19.14
N ILE A 24 4.80 -6.87 -18.65
CA ILE A 24 3.42 -6.63 -19.07
C ILE A 24 3.30 -5.51 -20.11
N SER A 25 4.40 -4.92 -20.55
CA SER A 25 4.39 -3.79 -21.48
C SER A 25 4.07 -4.16 -22.92
N GLU A 26 3.95 -5.44 -23.25
CA GLU A 26 3.57 -5.91 -24.57
C GLU A 26 2.17 -5.41 -24.95
N SER A 27 1.97 -5.14 -26.24
CA SER A 27 0.73 -4.57 -26.77
C SER A 27 -0.43 -5.57 -26.86
N THR A 28 -0.20 -6.85 -26.56
CA THR A 28 -1.25 -7.86 -26.61
C THR A 28 -2.24 -7.70 -25.44
N PRO A 29 -3.56 -7.85 -25.67
CA PRO A 29 -4.53 -7.76 -24.59
C PRO A 29 -4.26 -8.80 -23.49
N LYS A 30 -4.29 -8.34 -22.24
CA LYS A 30 -4.06 -9.22 -21.10
C LYS A 30 -4.79 -8.71 -19.86
N ILE A 31 -5.03 -9.62 -18.94
CA ILE A 31 -5.52 -9.28 -17.61
C ILE A 31 -4.33 -9.42 -16.65
N VAL A 32 -4.06 -8.39 -15.88
CA VAL A 32 -2.96 -8.39 -14.91
C VAL A 32 -3.57 -8.37 -13.50
N VAL A 33 -3.20 -9.35 -12.70
CA VAL A 33 -3.65 -9.46 -11.31
C VAL A 33 -2.42 -9.28 -10.42
N LEU A 34 -2.45 -8.24 -9.61
CA LEU A 34 -1.35 -7.91 -8.71
C LEU A 34 -1.75 -8.16 -7.26
N SER A 35 -0.83 -8.71 -6.48
CA SER A 35 -0.95 -8.78 -5.04
C SER A 35 -0.55 -7.43 -4.43
N ALA A 36 -0.84 -7.24 -3.13
CA ALA A 36 -0.24 -6.16 -2.36
C ALA A 36 1.28 -6.37 -2.28
N THR A 37 2.02 -5.30 -2.02
CA THR A 37 3.47 -5.38 -1.84
C THR A 37 3.82 -6.28 -0.65
N ALA A 38 4.99 -6.92 -0.70
CA ALA A 38 5.43 -7.83 0.36
C ALA A 38 5.43 -7.13 1.72
N GLY A 39 4.91 -7.83 2.74
CA GLY A 39 4.85 -7.32 4.11
C GLY A 39 3.62 -6.49 4.43
N THR A 40 2.83 -6.07 3.45
CA THR A 40 1.63 -5.25 3.70
C THR A 40 0.62 -5.97 4.58
N THR A 41 0.36 -7.25 4.32
CA THR A 41 -0.57 -8.04 5.12
C THR A 41 -0.12 -8.12 6.57
N ASN A 42 1.17 -8.36 6.82
CA ASN A 42 1.73 -8.42 8.16
C ASN A 42 1.59 -7.08 8.88
N HIS A 43 1.84 -5.97 8.20
CA HIS A 43 1.66 -4.63 8.77
C HIS A 43 0.20 -4.37 9.17
N LEU A 44 -0.74 -4.77 8.32
CA LEU A 44 -2.16 -4.62 8.60
C LEU A 44 -2.58 -5.49 9.80
N GLU A 45 -2.05 -6.70 9.89
CA GLU A 45 -2.29 -7.59 11.04
C GLU A 45 -1.77 -6.98 12.35
N GLU A 46 -0.59 -6.36 12.32
CA GLU A 46 -0.02 -5.68 13.49
C GLU A 46 -0.88 -4.49 13.92
N ILE A 47 -1.40 -3.72 12.96
CA ILE A 47 -2.31 -2.61 13.25
C ILE A 47 -3.59 -3.15 13.89
N ALA A 48 -4.16 -4.21 13.32
CA ALA A 48 -5.36 -4.84 13.85
C ALA A 48 -5.13 -5.37 15.27
N ALA A 49 -3.98 -5.97 15.54
CA ALA A 49 -3.63 -6.44 16.88
C ALA A 49 -3.56 -5.29 17.88
N SER A 50 -3.00 -4.15 17.50
CA SER A 50 -2.98 -2.96 18.37
C SER A 50 -4.39 -2.47 18.68
N LEU A 51 -5.27 -2.46 17.69
CA LEU A 51 -6.67 -2.07 17.88
C LEU A 51 -7.41 -3.06 18.77
N PHE A 52 -7.19 -4.35 18.58
CA PHE A 52 -7.78 -5.39 19.42
C PHE A 52 -7.37 -5.23 20.89
N ASN A 53 -6.13 -4.85 21.13
CA ASN A 53 -5.60 -4.60 22.47
C ASN A 53 -5.93 -3.19 22.99
N ARG A 54 -6.73 -2.43 22.23
CA ARG A 54 -7.14 -1.04 22.55
C ARG A 54 -5.97 -0.07 22.70
N ASP A 55 -4.88 -0.36 22.02
CA ASP A 55 -3.71 0.52 21.96
C ASP A 55 -3.80 1.41 20.74
N ILE A 56 -4.63 2.45 20.83
CA ILE A 56 -4.92 3.38 19.74
C ILE A 56 -3.67 4.13 19.33
N GLU A 57 -2.84 4.51 20.29
CA GLU A 57 -1.60 5.24 20.03
C GLU A 57 -0.64 4.43 19.18
N GLN A 58 -0.46 3.14 19.50
CA GLN A 58 0.37 2.23 18.71
C GLN A 58 -0.21 2.00 17.32
N ALA A 59 -1.53 1.85 17.23
CA ALA A 59 -2.18 1.71 15.93
C ALA A 59 -1.93 2.93 15.04
N HIS A 60 -2.08 4.12 15.59
CA HIS A 60 -1.81 5.37 14.89
C HIS A 60 -0.38 5.45 14.39
N GLU A 61 0.57 5.13 15.25
CA GLU A 61 1.99 5.13 14.91
C GLU A 61 2.31 4.14 13.78
N LYS A 62 1.76 2.94 13.83
CA LYS A 62 1.98 1.91 12.81
C LYS A 62 1.35 2.31 11.47
N ILE A 63 0.18 2.92 11.47
CA ILE A 63 -0.47 3.42 10.26
C ILE A 63 0.39 4.51 9.62
N THR A 64 0.87 5.46 10.40
CA THR A 64 1.71 6.55 9.91
C THR A 64 3.02 6.02 9.32
N ARG A 65 3.62 5.03 9.97
CA ARG A 65 4.85 4.40 9.48
C ARG A 65 4.63 3.70 8.14
N LEU A 66 3.52 3.00 8.00
CA LEU A 66 3.17 2.32 6.74
C LEU A 66 2.92 3.33 5.62
N GLU A 67 2.27 4.45 5.92
CA GLU A 67 2.06 5.55 4.98
C GLU A 67 3.40 6.05 4.43
N PHE A 68 4.36 6.31 5.29
CA PHE A 68 5.70 6.74 4.88
C PHE A 68 6.38 5.72 3.97
N GLN A 69 6.25 4.44 4.28
CA GLN A 69 6.83 3.38 3.45
C GLN A 69 6.23 3.38 2.04
N PHE A 70 4.92 3.56 1.93
CA PHE A 70 4.25 3.61 0.63
C PHE A 70 4.65 4.87 -0.16
N ILE A 71 4.78 6.00 0.51
CA ILE A 71 5.21 7.25 -0.14
C ILE A 71 6.65 7.11 -0.66
N ASP A 72 7.55 6.58 0.14
CA ASP A 72 8.94 6.33 -0.27
C ASP A 72 9.00 5.39 -1.47
N PHE A 73 8.20 4.33 -1.44
CA PHE A 73 8.11 3.37 -2.53
C PHE A 73 7.67 4.05 -3.84
N ALA A 74 6.63 4.86 -3.76
CA ALA A 74 6.13 5.61 -4.92
C ALA A 74 7.17 6.60 -5.45
N ASN A 75 7.89 7.28 -4.56
CA ASN A 75 8.94 8.22 -4.94
C ASN A 75 10.09 7.55 -5.68
N GLU A 76 10.49 6.36 -5.27
CA GLU A 76 11.54 5.61 -5.94
C GLU A 76 11.06 4.96 -7.24
N LEU A 77 9.84 4.45 -7.26
CA LEU A 77 9.30 3.72 -8.40
C LEU A 77 9.00 4.64 -9.58
N LEU A 78 8.37 5.79 -9.30
CA LEU A 78 7.82 6.67 -10.32
C LEU A 78 8.78 7.82 -10.59
N THR A 79 9.06 8.06 -11.88
CA THR A 79 9.97 9.13 -12.31
C THR A 79 9.22 10.31 -12.92
N ASP A 80 8.03 10.08 -13.48
CA ASP A 80 7.18 11.12 -14.02
C ASP A 80 6.52 11.91 -12.88
N GLU A 81 6.73 13.22 -12.82
CA GLU A 81 6.24 14.06 -11.72
C GLU A 81 4.71 14.07 -11.61
N SER A 82 4.01 14.05 -12.72
CA SER A 82 2.55 14.04 -12.73
C SER A 82 2.00 12.72 -12.17
N THR A 83 2.53 11.59 -12.63
CA THR A 83 2.13 10.26 -12.17
C THR A 83 2.50 10.06 -10.69
N LYS A 84 3.68 10.53 -10.30
CA LYS A 84 4.13 10.47 -8.91
C LYS A 84 3.17 11.23 -7.99
N ARG A 85 2.77 12.44 -8.38
CA ARG A 85 1.84 13.26 -7.61
C ARG A 85 0.50 12.59 -7.44
N GLU A 86 -0.05 12.03 -8.51
CA GLU A 86 -1.32 11.29 -8.45
C GLU A 86 -1.24 10.10 -7.48
N ALA A 87 -0.15 9.34 -7.55
CA ALA A 87 0.06 8.19 -6.68
C ALA A 87 0.16 8.62 -5.21
N ILE A 88 0.94 9.65 -4.93
CA ILE A 88 1.12 10.15 -3.56
C ILE A 88 -0.19 10.71 -3.01
N ASP A 89 -0.93 11.48 -3.80
CA ASP A 89 -2.23 12.02 -3.38
C ASP A 89 -3.22 10.90 -3.07
N TYR A 90 -3.21 9.82 -3.85
CA TYR A 90 -4.05 8.65 -3.61
C TYR A 90 -3.66 7.98 -2.29
N ILE A 91 -2.37 7.78 -2.05
CA ILE A 91 -1.87 7.18 -0.80
C ILE A 91 -2.28 8.04 0.39
N LEU A 92 -2.06 9.34 0.34
CA LEU A 92 -2.41 10.27 1.41
C LEU A 92 -3.92 10.21 1.72
N ASP A 93 -4.76 10.20 0.69
CA ASP A 93 -6.21 10.12 0.86
C ASP A 93 -6.63 8.83 1.57
N ARG A 94 -6.10 7.69 1.13
CA ARG A 94 -6.45 6.39 1.71
C ARG A 94 -5.99 6.28 3.17
N PHE A 95 -4.81 6.75 3.49
CA PHE A 95 -4.32 6.72 4.87
C PHE A 95 -5.05 7.72 5.76
N GLN A 96 -5.47 8.87 5.22
CA GLN A 96 -6.28 9.81 5.98
C GLN A 96 -7.61 9.18 6.38
N ARG A 97 -8.24 8.41 5.50
CA ARG A 97 -9.46 7.67 5.82
C ARG A 97 -9.26 6.66 6.93
N LEU A 98 -8.12 5.95 6.93
CA LEU A 98 -7.79 5.03 8.01
C LEU A 98 -7.65 5.75 9.33
N LEU A 99 -6.97 6.89 9.35
CA LEU A 99 -6.78 7.69 10.55
C LEU A 99 -8.10 8.28 11.06
N ASP A 100 -8.98 8.70 10.16
CA ASP A 100 -10.31 9.21 10.51
C ASP A 100 -11.15 8.10 11.17
N ASN A 101 -11.13 6.90 10.62
CA ASN A 101 -11.82 5.74 11.19
C ASN A 101 -11.26 5.38 12.56
N LEU A 102 -9.95 5.51 12.75
CA LEU A 102 -9.30 5.27 14.03
C LEU A 102 -9.81 6.24 15.09
N SER A 103 -9.95 7.52 14.74
CA SER A 103 -10.51 8.54 15.64
C SER A 103 -11.94 8.20 16.07
N MET A 104 -12.75 7.67 15.18
CA MET A 104 -14.12 7.24 15.50
C MET A 104 -14.13 6.07 16.48
N ILE A 105 -13.21 5.12 16.35
CA ILE A 105 -13.09 3.99 17.27
C ILE A 105 -12.74 4.50 18.66
N GLU A 106 -11.87 5.47 18.77
CA GLU A 106 -11.47 6.08 20.03
C GLU A 106 -12.67 6.66 20.81
N TYR A 107 -13.63 7.27 20.08
CA TYR A 107 -14.83 7.84 20.70
C TYR A 107 -15.89 6.81 21.05
N THR A 108 -15.92 5.68 20.39
CA THR A 108 -16.95 4.65 20.58
C THR A 108 -16.52 3.50 21.49
N SER A 109 -15.23 3.33 21.76
CA SER A 109 -14.74 2.30 22.67
C SER A 109 -15.04 2.69 24.10
N VAL A 110 -15.94 1.97 24.70
CA VAL A 110 -16.32 2.17 26.09
C VAL A 110 -15.59 1.19 26.98
#